data_982061aa41054805ab78219b607f2154
#
_entry.id   982061aa41054805ab78219b607f2154
#
_cell.length_a   1.000
_cell.length_b   1.000
_cell.length_c   1.000
_cell.angle_alpha   90.00
_cell.angle_beta   90.00
_cell.angle_gamma   90.00
#
_symmetry.space_group_name_H-M   'P 1'
#
loop_
_entity.id
_entity.type
_entity.pdbx_description
1 polymer ?
#
loop_
_entity_poly.entity_id
_entity_poly.type
_entity_poly.pdbx_seq_one_letter_code
_entity_poly.pdbx_strand_id
1 'polypeptide(L)'
;LPVHARLVLLGDKDQLASVEAGAVLGDLCEGAEQGHYDAGTVRYAQSAAGVEIPMALRAQSSAAPLLAPNTVMLRASHRFSGSIGALALAVHAGDGARATALLQRDKSGALQSLEGVDPQAAVDLALADGPAPSYRDYLLRLATRPASANEAEHSAWAAAVLAAFERFRLLCAVREGPWGAEGLSRAIERAARSAGLLAGPGAWYAGRPVLVTRNDAEAGVFN
;
A
#
# COMPACT_ATOMS: atom_id res chain seq x y z
N LEU A 1 7.91 12.43 30.31
CA LEU A 1 8.79 13.27 29.48
C LEU A 1 9.24 14.48 30.27
N PRO A 2 10.46 14.99 30.11
CA PRO A 2 10.88 16.25 30.71
C PRO A 2 9.96 17.42 30.30
N VAL A 3 9.82 18.43 31.17
CA VAL A 3 8.90 19.57 30.93
C VAL A 3 9.17 20.32 29.63
N HIS A 4 10.40 20.26 29.11
CA HIS A 4 10.79 20.91 27.86
C HIS A 4 10.83 19.98 26.66
N ALA A 5 10.47 18.69 26.82
CA ALA A 5 10.45 17.76 25.71
C ALA A 5 9.33 18.12 24.74
N ARG A 6 9.64 18.00 23.45
CA ARG A 6 8.66 18.10 22.36
C ARG A 6 8.49 16.71 21.75
N LEU A 7 7.26 16.29 21.59
CA LEU A 7 6.92 15.02 20.94
C LEU A 7 6.28 15.34 19.59
N VAL A 8 6.84 14.79 18.53
CA VAL A 8 6.27 14.84 17.18
C VAL A 8 5.89 13.42 16.79
N LEU A 9 4.61 13.19 16.54
CA LEU A 9 4.09 11.91 16.06
C LEU A 9 3.86 12.01 14.55
N LEU A 10 4.42 11.07 13.79
CA LEU A 10 4.23 10.95 12.35
C LEU A 10 3.61 9.58 12.08
N GLY A 11 2.55 9.54 11.30
CA GLY A 11 1.89 8.30 10.96
C GLY A 11 0.67 8.50 10.06
N ASP A 12 0.00 7.41 9.78
CA ASP A 12 -1.23 7.38 9.02
C ASP A 12 -2.34 6.86 9.94
N LYS A 13 -3.29 7.76 10.25
CA LYS A 13 -4.39 7.47 11.18
C LYS A 13 -5.37 6.42 10.66
N ASP A 14 -5.38 6.21 9.34
CA ASP A 14 -6.34 5.37 8.64
C ASP A 14 -5.76 3.99 8.30
N GLN A 15 -4.46 3.75 8.59
CA GLN A 15 -3.87 2.43 8.47
C GLN A 15 -4.40 1.50 9.57
N LEU A 16 -4.52 0.21 9.21
CA LEU A 16 -4.87 -0.83 10.17
C LEU A 16 -3.91 -0.80 11.37
N ALA A 17 -4.48 -0.69 12.57
CA ALA A 17 -3.71 -0.76 13.80
C ALA A 17 -2.98 -2.11 13.88
N SER A 18 -1.67 -2.08 14.11
CA SER A 18 -0.92 -3.28 14.44
C SER A 18 -1.24 -3.66 15.87
N VAL A 19 -2.18 -4.61 16.07
CA VAL A 19 -2.48 -5.33 17.32
C VAL A 19 -2.98 -4.46 18.48
N GLU A 20 -4.03 -4.93 19.15
CA GLU A 20 -4.58 -4.63 20.50
C GLU A 20 -4.50 -3.18 21.10
N ALA A 21 -3.58 -2.35 20.66
CA ALA A 21 -3.40 -0.99 21.18
C ALA A 21 -4.43 0.03 20.63
N GLY A 22 -5.42 -0.44 19.86
CA GLY A 22 -6.44 0.44 19.28
C GLY A 22 -5.89 1.43 18.25
N ALA A 23 -6.75 2.26 17.74
CA ALA A 23 -6.41 3.35 16.83
C ALA A 23 -5.89 4.59 17.60
N VAL A 24 -4.91 4.40 18.51
CA VAL A 24 -4.41 5.51 19.36
C VAL A 24 -4.07 6.75 18.52
N LEU A 25 -3.42 6.57 17.38
CA LEU A 25 -3.14 7.70 16.50
C LEU A 25 -4.43 8.29 15.89
N GLY A 26 -5.40 7.44 15.56
CA GLY A 26 -6.73 7.88 15.10
C GLY A 26 -7.43 8.73 16.15
N ASP A 27 -7.46 8.26 17.39
CA ASP A 27 -8.06 8.97 18.53
C ASP A 27 -7.36 10.31 18.80
N LEU A 28 -6.02 10.32 18.72
CA LEU A 28 -5.23 11.57 18.87
C LEU A 28 -5.47 12.56 17.72
N CYS A 29 -5.87 12.08 16.54
CA CYS A 29 -6.19 12.88 15.38
C CYS A 29 -7.67 13.23 15.26
N GLU A 30 -8.49 12.97 16.28
CA GLU A 30 -9.91 13.33 16.26
C GLU A 30 -10.09 14.81 15.93
N GLY A 31 -10.96 15.13 14.98
CA GLY A 31 -11.22 16.50 14.56
C GLY A 31 -10.11 17.17 13.72
N ALA A 32 -9.01 16.48 13.43
CA ALA A 32 -7.90 17.04 12.64
C ALA A 32 -8.29 17.41 11.21
N GLU A 33 -9.34 16.76 10.67
CA GLU A 33 -9.85 17.07 9.32
C GLU A 33 -10.41 18.49 9.20
N GLN A 34 -10.99 19.00 10.28
CA GLN A 34 -11.53 20.36 10.36
C GLN A 34 -10.45 21.41 10.67
N GLY A 35 -9.26 20.99 11.08
CA GLY A 35 -8.11 21.84 11.38
C GLY A 35 -8.18 22.55 12.74
N HIS A 36 -9.17 23.40 12.95
CA HIS A 36 -9.37 24.20 14.18
C HIS A 36 -8.17 25.08 14.56
N TYR A 37 -7.40 25.56 13.58
CA TYR A 37 -6.23 26.38 13.81
C TYR A 37 -6.60 27.80 14.30
N ASP A 38 -6.08 28.18 15.44
CA ASP A 38 -6.31 29.52 16.01
C ASP A 38 -5.56 30.61 15.25
N ALA A 39 -5.86 31.87 15.58
CA ALA A 39 -5.24 33.01 14.94
C ALA A 39 -3.72 33.10 15.19
N GLY A 40 -3.21 32.52 16.29
CA GLY A 40 -1.79 32.43 16.59
C GLY A 40 -1.08 31.48 15.64
N THR A 41 -1.62 30.29 15.49
CA THR A 41 -1.14 29.27 14.54
C THR A 41 -1.18 29.76 13.11
N VAL A 42 -2.26 30.44 12.71
CA VAL A 42 -2.38 31.04 11.35
C VAL A 42 -1.28 32.06 11.09
N ARG A 43 -1.04 32.98 12.04
CA ARG A 43 0.06 33.98 11.89
C ARG A 43 1.43 33.32 11.88
N TYR A 44 1.63 32.31 12.73
CA TYR A 44 2.89 31.59 12.76
C TYR A 44 3.17 30.86 11.43
N ALA A 45 2.21 30.14 10.88
CA ALA A 45 2.35 29.46 9.60
C ALA A 45 2.72 30.45 8.48
N GLN A 46 2.06 31.60 8.44
CA GLN A 46 2.38 32.65 7.46
C GLN A 46 3.79 33.20 7.65
N SER A 47 4.19 33.50 8.90
CA SER A 47 5.48 34.15 9.17
C SER A 47 6.67 33.18 9.05
N ALA A 48 6.50 31.92 9.46
CA ALA A 48 7.57 30.92 9.50
C ALA A 48 7.77 30.17 8.18
N ALA A 49 6.68 29.92 7.43
CA ALA A 49 6.70 29.08 6.23
C ALA A 49 6.07 29.74 4.99
N GLY A 50 5.55 30.96 5.10
CA GLY A 50 4.83 31.63 4.00
C GLY A 50 3.53 30.91 3.61
N VAL A 51 3.00 30.04 4.47
CA VAL A 51 1.82 29.22 4.20
C VAL A 51 0.57 29.92 4.70
N GLU A 52 -0.40 30.15 3.82
CA GLU A 52 -1.72 30.63 4.19
C GLU A 52 -2.63 29.44 4.55
N ILE A 53 -3.13 29.41 5.79
CA ILE A 53 -4.11 28.42 6.23
C ILE A 53 -5.49 28.81 5.72
N PRO A 54 -6.18 27.96 4.93
CA PRO A 54 -7.52 28.22 4.42
C PRO A 54 -8.52 28.54 5.53
N MET A 55 -9.47 29.43 5.27
CA MET A 55 -10.52 29.83 6.22
C MET A 55 -11.30 28.64 6.77
N ALA A 56 -11.57 27.63 5.94
CA ALA A 56 -12.30 26.42 6.33
C ALA A 56 -11.58 25.57 7.40
N LEU A 57 -10.26 25.76 7.58
CA LEU A 57 -9.46 25.05 8.57
C LEU A 57 -9.17 25.89 9.83
N ARG A 58 -9.63 27.15 9.86
CA ARG A 58 -9.43 28.04 11.02
C ARG A 58 -10.50 27.76 12.07
N ALA A 59 -10.15 27.95 13.34
CA ALA A 59 -11.06 27.79 14.45
C ALA A 59 -12.29 28.68 14.30
N GLN A 60 -13.48 28.07 14.26
CA GLN A 60 -14.76 28.79 14.21
C GLN A 60 -15.48 28.78 15.57
N SER A 61 -15.07 27.92 16.49
CA SER A 61 -15.61 27.82 17.83
C SER A 61 -14.55 27.34 18.83
N SER A 62 -14.80 27.50 20.12
CA SER A 62 -13.93 27.04 21.20
C SER A 62 -14.06 25.54 21.52
N ALA A 63 -14.95 24.82 20.86
CA ALA A 63 -15.26 23.41 21.14
C ALA A 63 -14.53 22.43 20.24
N ALA A 64 -13.23 22.66 19.98
CA ALA A 64 -12.41 21.75 19.22
C ALA A 64 -11.86 20.62 20.11
N PRO A 65 -11.63 19.40 19.57
CA PRO A 65 -10.87 18.36 20.26
C PRO A 65 -9.49 18.89 20.66
N LEU A 66 -9.01 18.45 21.84
CA LEU A 66 -7.82 19.03 22.50
C LEU A 66 -6.58 19.09 21.62
N LEU A 67 -6.36 18.09 20.76
CA LEU A 67 -5.18 17.96 19.91
C LEU A 67 -5.38 18.43 18.47
N ALA A 68 -6.62 18.70 18.06
CA ALA A 68 -6.92 19.10 16.67
C ALA A 68 -6.11 20.33 16.24
N PRO A 69 -5.95 21.39 17.05
CA PRO A 69 -5.14 22.55 16.68
C PRO A 69 -3.64 22.25 16.51
N ASN A 70 -3.16 21.16 17.07
CA ASN A 70 -1.76 20.73 17.02
C ASN A 70 -1.53 19.61 15.99
N THR A 71 -2.55 19.20 15.26
CA THR A 71 -2.49 18.12 14.29
C THR A 71 -2.53 18.66 12.88
N VAL A 72 -1.53 18.34 12.06
CA VAL A 72 -1.48 18.69 10.64
C VAL A 72 -1.75 17.47 9.79
N MET A 73 -2.77 17.54 8.95
CA MET A 73 -3.07 16.48 7.99
C MET A 73 -2.54 16.80 6.61
N LEU A 74 -1.78 15.86 6.04
CA LEU A 74 -1.41 15.88 4.61
C LEU A 74 -2.64 15.47 3.79
N ARG A 75 -3.09 16.35 2.90
CA ARG A 75 -4.38 16.21 2.18
C ARG A 75 -4.22 15.88 0.69
N ALA A 76 -3.03 16.11 0.14
CA ALA A 76 -2.76 15.81 -1.26
C ALA A 76 -2.08 14.45 -1.37
N SER A 77 -2.69 13.54 -2.12
CA SER A 77 -2.05 12.28 -2.48
C SER A 77 -1.20 12.48 -3.73
N HIS A 78 0.08 12.15 -3.64
CA HIS A 78 0.98 12.09 -4.79
C HIS A 78 1.10 10.68 -5.37
N ARG A 79 0.54 9.68 -4.68
CA ARG A 79 0.62 8.28 -5.08
C ARG A 79 -0.53 7.87 -5.97
N PHE A 80 -1.73 8.35 -5.69
CA PHE A 80 -2.95 7.98 -6.39
C PHE A 80 -3.74 9.21 -6.83
N SER A 81 -4.09 9.25 -8.11
CA SER A 81 -4.93 10.27 -8.71
C SER A 81 -6.00 9.61 -9.60
N GLY A 82 -6.90 10.40 -10.19
CA GLY A 82 -7.93 9.89 -11.10
C GLY A 82 -8.90 8.90 -10.45
N SER A 83 -9.30 7.88 -11.19
CA SER A 83 -10.30 6.89 -10.77
C SER A 83 -9.87 6.10 -9.51
N ILE A 84 -8.59 5.75 -9.39
CA ILE A 84 -8.05 5.02 -8.21
C ILE A 84 -8.18 5.88 -6.95
N GLY A 85 -7.79 7.15 -7.03
CA GLY A 85 -7.92 8.07 -5.89
C GLY A 85 -9.37 8.31 -5.50
N ALA A 86 -10.25 8.46 -6.49
CA ALA A 86 -11.69 8.61 -6.24
C ALA A 86 -12.31 7.37 -5.57
N LEU A 87 -11.91 6.16 -6.00
CA LEU A 87 -12.34 4.90 -5.39
C LEU A 87 -11.83 4.79 -3.94
N ALA A 88 -10.57 5.11 -3.69
CA ALA A 88 -9.98 5.08 -2.35
C ALA A 88 -10.74 5.99 -1.39
N LEU A 89 -11.08 7.22 -1.82
CA LEU A 89 -11.87 8.16 -1.03
C LEU A 89 -13.30 7.66 -0.76
N ALA A 90 -13.96 7.03 -1.75
CA ALA A 90 -15.29 6.47 -1.58
C ALA A 90 -15.28 5.30 -0.58
N VAL A 91 -14.29 4.42 -0.67
CA VAL A 91 -14.11 3.31 0.27
C VAL A 91 -13.83 3.81 1.69
N HIS A 92 -12.93 4.80 1.82
CA HIS A 92 -12.61 5.41 3.11
C HIS A 92 -13.83 6.05 3.78
N ALA A 93 -14.67 6.72 2.98
CA ALA A 93 -15.92 7.32 3.46
C ALA A 93 -17.04 6.31 3.74
N GLY A 94 -16.83 5.01 3.47
CA GLY A 94 -17.87 3.98 3.58
C GLY A 94 -18.99 4.12 2.52
N ASP A 95 -18.76 4.91 1.46
CA ASP A 95 -19.75 5.14 0.39
C ASP A 95 -19.68 4.02 -0.65
N GLY A 96 -20.31 2.88 -0.30
CA GLY A 96 -20.35 1.70 -1.16
C GLY A 96 -21.04 1.95 -2.51
N ALA A 97 -22.09 2.79 -2.53
CA ALA A 97 -22.80 3.12 -3.76
C ALA A 97 -21.88 3.87 -4.75
N ARG A 98 -21.15 4.85 -4.25
CA ARG A 98 -20.17 5.61 -5.04
C ARG A 98 -19.01 4.71 -5.48
N ALA A 99 -18.48 3.86 -4.59
CA ALA A 99 -17.40 2.92 -4.93
C ALA A 99 -17.82 1.98 -6.07
N THR A 100 -19.01 1.39 -5.98
CA THR A 100 -19.59 0.53 -7.03
C THR A 100 -19.78 1.28 -8.34
N ALA A 101 -20.33 2.50 -8.29
CA ALA A 101 -20.53 3.31 -9.48
C ALA A 101 -19.19 3.68 -10.17
N LEU A 102 -18.12 3.94 -9.41
CA LEU A 102 -16.79 4.19 -9.94
C LEU A 102 -16.22 2.95 -10.66
N LEU A 103 -16.33 1.77 -10.05
CA LEU A 103 -15.91 0.51 -10.66
C LEU A 103 -16.63 0.21 -11.98
N GLN A 104 -17.97 0.41 -12.01
CA GLN A 104 -18.80 0.12 -13.18
C GLN A 104 -18.62 1.13 -14.33
N ARG A 105 -18.26 2.37 -14.02
CA ARG A 105 -18.24 3.47 -15.00
C ARG A 105 -16.84 3.88 -15.43
N ASP A 106 -15.79 3.28 -14.87
CA ASP A 106 -14.44 3.64 -15.26
C ASP A 106 -14.17 3.30 -16.73
N LYS A 107 -13.83 4.35 -17.49
CA LYS A 107 -13.46 4.24 -18.90
C LYS A 107 -11.96 4.37 -19.14
N SER A 108 -11.21 4.66 -18.08
CA SER A 108 -9.76 4.83 -18.18
C SER A 108 -9.00 3.51 -18.22
N GLY A 109 -9.67 2.40 -17.84
CA GLY A 109 -9.03 1.09 -17.66
C GLY A 109 -8.19 0.98 -16.39
N ALA A 110 -8.23 2.02 -15.51
CA ALA A 110 -7.52 2.01 -14.24
C ALA A 110 -8.21 1.15 -13.19
N LEU A 111 -9.53 0.95 -13.33
CA LEU A 111 -10.34 0.14 -12.44
C LEU A 111 -11.05 -0.93 -13.25
N GLN A 112 -11.08 -2.16 -12.72
CA GLN A 112 -11.83 -3.26 -13.28
C GLN A 112 -12.50 -4.05 -12.17
N SER A 113 -13.79 -4.35 -12.32
CA SER A 113 -14.53 -5.25 -11.45
C SER A 113 -14.73 -6.58 -12.16
N LEU A 114 -14.44 -7.68 -11.49
CA LEU A 114 -14.72 -9.04 -11.96
C LEU A 114 -15.81 -9.63 -11.08
N GLU A 115 -16.95 -9.90 -11.67
CA GLU A 115 -18.11 -10.47 -10.96
C GLU A 115 -18.22 -11.97 -11.24
N GLY A 116 -18.77 -12.71 -10.25
CA GLY A 116 -19.04 -14.15 -10.40
C GLY A 116 -17.79 -15.02 -10.58
N VAL A 117 -16.63 -14.51 -10.21
CA VAL A 117 -15.35 -15.21 -10.35
C VAL A 117 -15.13 -16.19 -9.18
N ASP A 118 -14.46 -17.28 -9.46
CA ASP A 118 -13.92 -18.22 -8.48
C ASP A 118 -12.45 -17.92 -8.16
N PRO A 119 -11.83 -18.56 -7.15
CA PRO A 119 -10.42 -18.38 -6.84
C PRO A 119 -9.48 -18.73 -8.02
N GLN A 120 -9.92 -19.60 -8.95
CA GLN A 120 -9.13 -19.98 -10.12
C GLN A 120 -8.96 -18.78 -11.07
N ALA A 121 -9.99 -17.94 -11.24
CA ALA A 121 -9.87 -16.74 -12.05
C ALA A 121 -8.80 -15.77 -11.52
N ALA A 122 -8.63 -15.67 -10.19
CA ALA A 122 -7.55 -14.89 -9.60
C ALA A 122 -6.16 -15.49 -9.88
N VAL A 123 -6.06 -16.83 -9.90
CA VAL A 123 -4.82 -17.54 -10.28
C VAL A 123 -4.50 -17.32 -11.76
N ASP A 124 -5.50 -17.41 -12.62
CA ASP A 124 -5.34 -17.19 -14.07
C ASP A 124 -4.90 -15.76 -14.36
N LEU A 125 -5.49 -14.78 -13.69
CA LEU A 125 -5.06 -13.38 -13.77
C LEU A 125 -3.62 -13.19 -13.28
N ALA A 126 -3.25 -13.85 -12.17
CA ALA A 126 -1.91 -13.75 -11.59
C ALA A 126 -0.81 -14.34 -12.48
N LEU A 127 -1.15 -15.26 -13.38
CA LEU A 127 -0.22 -15.91 -14.31
C LEU A 127 -0.55 -15.62 -15.78
N ALA A 128 -1.41 -14.63 -16.04
CA ALA A 128 -1.83 -14.27 -17.37
C ALA A 128 -0.64 -13.96 -18.28
N ASP A 129 -0.74 -14.39 -19.52
CA ASP A 129 0.15 -14.02 -20.62
C ASP A 129 -0.46 -12.84 -21.37
N GLY A 130 0.28 -11.75 -21.55
CA GLY A 130 -0.27 -10.59 -22.23
C GLY A 130 0.42 -9.27 -21.86
N PRO A 131 -0.14 -8.14 -22.30
CA PRO A 131 0.46 -6.82 -22.04
C PRO A 131 0.28 -6.32 -20.60
N ALA A 132 -0.72 -6.84 -19.89
CA ALA A 132 -0.94 -6.49 -18.49
C ALA A 132 0.08 -7.17 -17.58
N PRO A 133 0.62 -6.49 -16.54
CA PRO A 133 1.55 -7.10 -15.61
C PRO A 133 0.96 -8.30 -14.89
N SER A 134 1.75 -9.35 -14.72
CA SER A 134 1.40 -10.53 -13.93
C SER A 134 2.64 -11.12 -13.25
N TYR A 135 2.47 -12.10 -12.39
CA TYR A 135 3.62 -12.82 -11.81
C TYR A 135 4.40 -13.63 -12.85
N ARG A 136 3.81 -13.93 -13.99
CA ARG A 136 4.50 -14.58 -15.11
C ARG A 136 5.71 -13.76 -15.55
N ASP A 137 5.63 -12.43 -15.54
CA ASP A 137 6.71 -11.55 -16.00
C ASP A 137 8.01 -11.76 -15.22
N TYR A 138 7.92 -11.80 -13.88
CA TYR A 138 9.13 -12.00 -13.06
C TYR A 138 9.62 -13.45 -13.13
N LEU A 139 8.71 -14.44 -13.25
CA LEU A 139 9.08 -15.85 -13.37
C LEU A 139 9.85 -16.12 -14.68
N LEU A 140 9.44 -15.52 -15.78
CA LEU A 140 10.18 -15.57 -17.04
C LEU A 140 11.55 -14.90 -16.93
N ARG A 141 11.67 -13.78 -16.21
CA ARG A 141 12.95 -13.10 -15.98
C ARG A 141 13.88 -13.93 -15.10
N LEU A 142 13.37 -14.70 -14.16
CA LEU A 142 14.19 -15.62 -13.36
C LEU A 142 14.94 -16.63 -14.27
N ALA A 143 14.31 -17.14 -15.31
CA ALA A 143 14.92 -18.07 -16.24
C ALA A 143 16.09 -17.47 -17.04
N THR A 144 16.20 -16.14 -17.10
CA THR A 144 17.30 -15.43 -17.81
C THR A 144 18.49 -15.14 -16.91
N ARG A 145 18.64 -15.86 -15.79
CA ARG A 145 19.78 -15.67 -14.87
C ARG A 145 21.10 -15.84 -15.62
N PRO A 146 22.05 -14.87 -15.54
CA PRO A 146 23.34 -15.00 -16.18
C PRO A 146 24.14 -16.20 -15.64
N ALA A 147 24.72 -17.01 -16.52
CA ALA A 147 25.44 -18.22 -16.14
C ALA A 147 26.83 -17.93 -15.54
N SER A 148 27.49 -16.88 -15.99
CA SER A 148 28.85 -16.47 -15.59
C SER A 148 28.97 -14.96 -15.46
N ALA A 149 28.04 -14.36 -14.72
CA ALA A 149 28.02 -12.91 -14.56
C ALA A 149 28.94 -12.48 -13.42
N ASN A 150 29.51 -11.31 -13.57
CA ASN A 150 30.13 -10.62 -12.44
C ASN A 150 29.03 -10.10 -11.49
N GLU A 151 29.43 -9.58 -10.34
CA GLU A 151 28.50 -9.10 -9.31
C GLU A 151 27.53 -8.02 -9.83
N ALA A 152 28.01 -7.12 -10.70
CA ALA A 152 27.20 -6.05 -11.27
C ALA A 152 26.09 -6.59 -12.19
N GLU A 153 26.38 -7.58 -13.01
CA GLU A 153 25.39 -8.24 -13.89
C GLU A 153 24.36 -9.02 -13.08
N HIS A 154 24.78 -9.73 -12.04
CA HIS A 154 23.85 -10.41 -11.12
C HIS A 154 22.95 -9.41 -10.38
N SER A 155 23.49 -8.30 -9.89
CA SER A 155 22.72 -7.26 -9.22
C SER A 155 21.71 -6.61 -10.16
N ALA A 156 22.10 -6.32 -11.41
CA ALA A 156 21.20 -5.77 -12.41
C ALA A 156 20.07 -6.75 -12.78
N TRP A 157 20.39 -8.03 -12.93
CA TRP A 157 19.39 -9.08 -13.15
C TRP A 157 18.42 -9.19 -11.96
N ALA A 158 18.92 -9.25 -10.73
CA ALA A 158 18.09 -9.32 -9.53
C ALA A 158 17.17 -8.12 -9.40
N ALA A 159 17.69 -6.91 -9.63
CA ALA A 159 16.89 -5.69 -9.65
C ALA A 159 15.77 -5.74 -10.70
N ALA A 160 16.04 -6.25 -11.89
CA ALA A 160 15.06 -6.40 -12.96
C ALA A 160 13.97 -7.44 -12.61
N VAL A 161 14.33 -8.54 -11.92
CA VAL A 161 13.38 -9.54 -11.41
C VAL A 161 12.47 -8.92 -10.34
N LEU A 162 13.04 -8.20 -9.37
CA LEU A 162 12.29 -7.53 -8.31
C LEU A 162 11.36 -6.46 -8.88
N ALA A 163 11.84 -5.63 -9.79
CA ALA A 163 11.04 -4.62 -10.47
C ALA A 163 9.86 -5.24 -11.24
N ALA A 164 10.05 -6.39 -11.89
CA ALA A 164 8.96 -7.10 -12.55
C ALA A 164 7.95 -7.68 -11.56
N PHE A 165 8.42 -8.22 -10.43
CA PHE A 165 7.57 -8.72 -9.36
C PHE A 165 6.73 -7.61 -8.72
N GLU A 166 7.25 -6.38 -8.60
CA GLU A 166 6.54 -5.24 -8.04
C GLU A 166 5.43 -4.67 -8.91
N ARG A 167 5.41 -5.00 -10.20
CA ARG A 167 4.39 -4.48 -11.13
C ARG A 167 3.00 -5.06 -10.91
N PHE A 168 2.89 -6.19 -10.25
CA PHE A 168 1.63 -6.86 -9.94
C PHE A 168 1.57 -7.26 -8.47
N ARG A 169 0.42 -7.06 -7.84
CA ARG A 169 0.16 -7.50 -6.46
C ARG A 169 -1.26 -8.01 -6.35
N LEU A 170 -1.40 -9.19 -5.78
CA LEU A 170 -2.68 -9.74 -5.36
C LEU A 170 -2.85 -9.49 -3.86
N LEU A 171 -3.83 -8.68 -3.50
CA LEU A 171 -4.15 -8.36 -2.12
C LEU A 171 -5.35 -9.18 -1.67
N CYS A 172 -5.24 -9.78 -0.49
CA CYS A 172 -6.28 -10.63 0.08
C CYS A 172 -6.79 -10.02 1.38
N ALA A 173 -8.11 -10.02 1.57
CA ALA A 173 -8.74 -9.52 2.79
C ALA A 173 -8.56 -10.48 3.99
N VAL A 174 -8.28 -11.76 3.73
CA VAL A 174 -8.12 -12.81 4.75
C VAL A 174 -6.82 -13.60 4.52
N ARG A 175 -6.34 -14.30 5.55
CA ARG A 175 -5.12 -15.11 5.44
C ARG A 175 -5.42 -16.52 4.95
N GLU A 176 -6.47 -17.13 5.44
CA GLU A 176 -6.84 -18.53 5.21
C GLU A 176 -8.00 -18.66 4.23
N GLY A 177 -8.24 -19.91 3.78
CA GLY A 177 -9.30 -20.23 2.85
C GLY A 177 -8.93 -20.05 1.38
N PRO A 178 -9.84 -20.37 0.45
CA PRO A 178 -9.57 -20.34 -0.99
C PRO A 178 -9.23 -18.94 -1.52
N TRP A 179 -9.81 -17.89 -0.94
CA TRP A 179 -9.56 -16.48 -1.24
C TRP A 179 -8.51 -15.84 -0.33
N GLY A 180 -7.98 -16.61 0.62
CA GLY A 180 -6.95 -16.12 1.53
C GLY A 180 -5.56 -16.10 0.89
N ALA A 181 -4.68 -15.29 1.48
CA ALA A 181 -3.30 -15.15 1.02
C ALA A 181 -2.57 -16.49 0.90
N GLU A 182 -2.78 -17.40 1.88
CA GLU A 182 -2.15 -18.73 1.86
C GLU A 182 -2.77 -19.66 0.80
N GLY A 183 -4.09 -19.61 0.65
CA GLY A 183 -4.80 -20.44 -0.33
C GLY A 183 -4.42 -20.06 -1.76
N LEU A 184 -4.49 -18.77 -2.08
CA LEU A 184 -4.13 -18.25 -3.40
C LEU A 184 -2.63 -18.40 -3.68
N SER A 185 -1.74 -18.15 -2.71
CA SER A 185 -0.30 -18.38 -2.89
C SER A 185 0.01 -19.85 -3.27
N ARG A 186 -0.60 -20.82 -2.56
CA ARG A 186 -0.44 -22.25 -2.90
C ARG A 186 -1.03 -22.59 -4.27
N ALA A 187 -2.15 -22.00 -4.64
CA ALA A 187 -2.79 -22.23 -5.94
C ALA A 187 -1.95 -21.66 -7.09
N ILE A 188 -1.46 -20.43 -6.95
CA ILE A 188 -0.55 -19.78 -7.92
C ILE A 188 0.75 -20.58 -8.05
N GLU A 189 1.36 -21.01 -6.94
CA GLU A 189 2.57 -21.83 -6.99
C GLU A 189 2.35 -23.15 -7.75
N ARG A 190 1.25 -23.85 -7.47
CA ARG A 190 0.91 -25.09 -8.21
C ARG A 190 0.72 -24.83 -9.71
N ALA A 191 -0.04 -23.78 -10.05
CA ALA A 191 -0.29 -23.42 -11.45
C ALA A 191 1.00 -23.03 -12.18
N ALA A 192 1.87 -22.25 -11.52
CA ALA A 192 3.16 -21.86 -12.07
C ALA A 192 4.10 -23.08 -12.28
N ARG A 193 4.08 -24.06 -11.39
CA ARG A 193 4.81 -25.33 -11.57
C ARG A 193 4.23 -26.14 -12.74
N SER A 194 2.91 -26.27 -12.82
CA SER A 194 2.23 -26.96 -13.93
C SER A 194 2.51 -26.31 -15.28
N ALA A 195 2.67 -24.98 -15.32
CA ALA A 195 3.05 -24.24 -16.50
C ALA A 195 4.56 -24.26 -16.81
N GLY A 196 5.38 -24.95 -16.02
CA GLY A 196 6.83 -25.01 -16.20
C GLY A 196 7.57 -23.70 -15.85
N LEU A 197 6.90 -22.76 -15.18
CA LEU A 197 7.47 -21.47 -14.79
C LEU A 197 8.29 -21.56 -13.50
N LEU A 198 8.04 -22.57 -12.68
CA LEU A 198 8.79 -22.85 -11.45
C LEU A 198 9.36 -24.27 -11.46
N ALA A 199 10.64 -24.37 -11.12
CA ALA A 199 11.33 -25.65 -11.02
C ALA A 199 11.56 -26.08 -9.56
N GLY A 200 11.74 -27.40 -9.37
CA GLY A 200 12.13 -28.01 -8.11
C GLY A 200 10.98 -28.24 -7.13
N PRO A 201 11.09 -29.26 -6.27
CA PRO A 201 10.16 -29.56 -5.20
C PRO A 201 10.46 -28.72 -3.95
N GLY A 202 9.49 -28.66 -3.01
CA GLY A 202 9.71 -28.13 -1.67
C GLY A 202 9.27 -26.69 -1.48
N ALA A 203 9.36 -26.27 -0.22
CA ALA A 203 8.93 -24.94 0.21
C ALA A 203 9.89 -23.82 -0.22
N TRP A 204 11.16 -24.13 -0.41
CA TRP A 204 12.20 -23.20 -0.87
C TRP A 204 12.58 -23.52 -2.30
N TYR A 205 12.38 -22.56 -3.19
CA TYR A 205 12.65 -22.66 -4.62
C TYR A 205 13.17 -21.32 -5.18
N ALA A 206 13.89 -21.38 -6.27
CA ALA A 206 14.36 -20.17 -6.93
C ALA A 206 13.17 -19.31 -7.40
N GLY A 207 13.16 -18.05 -7.02
CA GLY A 207 12.08 -17.12 -7.34
C GLY A 207 10.97 -17.03 -6.28
N ARG A 208 11.07 -17.76 -5.18
CA ARG A 208 10.14 -17.56 -4.07
C ARG A 208 10.33 -16.14 -3.49
N PRO A 209 9.27 -15.30 -3.48
CA PRO A 209 9.35 -14.00 -2.83
C PRO A 209 9.56 -14.16 -1.32
N VAL A 210 10.52 -13.43 -0.78
CA VAL A 210 10.84 -13.42 0.65
C VAL A 210 10.79 -11.98 1.14
N LEU A 211 10.09 -11.76 2.24
CA LEU A 211 10.04 -10.48 2.92
C LEU A 211 10.91 -10.54 4.18
N VAL A 212 11.83 -9.62 4.30
CA VAL A 212 12.58 -9.40 5.54
C VAL A 212 11.70 -8.60 6.48
N THR A 213 11.39 -9.17 7.64
CA THR A 213 10.51 -8.54 8.63
C THR A 213 11.26 -7.90 9.80
N ARG A 214 12.57 -8.15 9.91
CA ARG A 214 13.44 -7.59 10.93
C ARG A 214 14.79 -7.26 10.33
N ASN A 215 15.39 -6.17 10.78
CA ASN A 215 16.76 -5.83 10.41
C ASN A 215 17.73 -6.86 10.98
N ASP A 216 18.66 -7.33 10.16
CA ASP A 216 19.79 -8.17 10.54
C ASP A 216 21.06 -7.49 10.07
N ALA A 217 21.75 -6.82 11.00
CA ALA A 217 22.94 -6.06 10.71
C ALA A 217 24.16 -6.97 10.39
N GLU A 218 24.19 -8.21 10.92
CA GLU A 218 25.27 -9.16 10.66
C GLU A 218 25.17 -9.71 9.23
N ALA A 219 23.95 -9.97 8.76
CA ALA A 219 23.69 -10.41 7.40
C ALA A 219 23.62 -9.24 6.38
N GLY A 220 23.68 -8.00 6.84
CA GLY A 220 23.55 -6.81 5.98
C GLY A 220 22.15 -6.67 5.35
N VAL A 221 21.11 -7.24 5.99
CA VAL A 221 19.75 -7.27 5.48
C VAL A 221 18.86 -6.34 6.30
N PHE A 222 18.14 -5.46 5.63
CA PHE A 222 17.31 -4.45 6.25
C PHE A 222 15.88 -4.52 5.73
N ASN A 223 14.91 -4.18 6.62
CA ASN A 223 13.50 -4.07 6.30
C ASN A 223 13.21 -2.74 5.61
#